data_1a3bed30a223d2b349bb50a664801a69
#
_entry.id   1a3bed30a223d2b349bb50a664801a69
#
_cell.length_a   1.000
_cell.length_b   1.000
_cell.length_c   1.000
_cell.angle_alpha   90.00
_cell.angle_beta   90.00
_cell.angle_gamma   90.00
#
_symmetry.space_group_name_H-M   'P 1'
#
loop_
_entity.id
_entity.type
_entity.pdbx_description
1 polymer ?
#
loop_
_entity_poly.entity_id
_entity_poly.type
_entity_poly.pdbx_seq_one_letter_code
_entity_poly.pdbx_strand_id
1 'polypeptide(L)'
;MDRHPRLRMGVLECGFGWLPFWGRRMDEQAVYVGGTAPLKQKPSEYMASGRFFCSIEHHEGEDMFNHVTQFLGDDVLMYASDYPHSECQFPDSVDNILAWKSLKPETQKKLLGGNADRFFKQT
;
A
#
# COMPACT_ATOMS: atom_id res chain seq x y z
N MET A 1 -13.19 -9.29 2.46
CA MET A 1 -12.32 -9.56 3.61
C MET A 1 -13.06 -10.17 4.79
N ASP A 2 -14.29 -9.75 5.11
CA ASP A 2 -15.08 -10.32 6.22
C ASP A 2 -15.39 -11.79 6.08
N ARG A 3 -15.83 -12.21 4.89
CA ARG A 3 -16.14 -13.63 4.59
C ARG A 3 -14.89 -14.51 4.47
N HIS A 4 -13.72 -13.89 4.24
CA HIS A 4 -12.45 -14.58 4.03
C HIS A 4 -11.35 -13.92 4.87
N PRO A 5 -11.26 -14.24 6.17
CA PRO A 5 -10.33 -13.56 7.09
C PRO A 5 -8.85 -13.74 6.73
N ARG A 6 -8.51 -14.81 6.02
CA ARG A 6 -7.14 -15.08 5.57
C ARG A 6 -6.81 -14.49 4.20
N LEU A 7 -7.80 -13.90 3.50
CA LEU A 7 -7.58 -13.27 2.19
C LEU A 7 -6.65 -12.07 2.35
N ARG A 8 -5.58 -12.07 1.57
CA ARG A 8 -4.73 -10.91 1.30
C ARG A 8 -4.94 -10.46 -0.14
N MET A 9 -4.88 -9.17 -0.35
CA MET A 9 -5.08 -8.54 -1.66
C MET A 9 -3.90 -7.62 -1.95
N GLY A 10 -3.32 -7.74 -3.12
CA GLY A 10 -2.29 -6.84 -3.63
C GLY A 10 -2.76 -6.15 -4.89
N VAL A 11 -2.53 -4.85 -4.99
CA VAL A 11 -2.68 -4.06 -6.22
C VAL A 11 -1.28 -3.69 -6.68
N LEU A 12 -0.91 -4.14 -7.87
CA LEU A 12 0.43 -4.00 -8.40
C LEU A 12 0.39 -3.17 -9.69
N GLU A 13 1.44 -2.40 -9.94
CA GLU A 13 1.65 -1.66 -11.19
C GLU A 13 0.54 -0.63 -11.51
N CYS A 14 0.00 0.02 -10.47
CA CYS A 14 -1.08 1.00 -10.60
C CYS A 14 -0.76 2.32 -9.90
N GLY A 15 0.50 2.53 -9.50
CA GLY A 15 0.84 3.61 -8.59
C GLY A 15 0.19 3.43 -7.21
N PHE A 16 0.42 4.36 -6.30
CA PHE A 16 -0.09 4.28 -4.93
C PHE A 16 -0.74 5.57 -4.41
N GLY A 17 -0.54 6.69 -5.08
CA GLY A 17 -1.07 8.01 -4.66
C GLY A 17 -2.59 8.10 -4.65
N TRP A 18 -3.28 7.19 -5.31
CA TRP A 18 -4.75 7.11 -5.31
C TRP A 18 -5.33 6.56 -3.99
N LEU A 19 -4.53 5.89 -3.16
CA LEU A 19 -4.98 5.18 -1.97
C LEU A 19 -5.73 6.08 -0.96
N PRO A 20 -5.25 7.27 -0.58
CA PRO A 20 -5.96 8.13 0.37
C PRO A 20 -7.30 8.63 -0.19
N PHE A 21 -7.36 9.00 -1.46
CA PHE A 21 -8.60 9.45 -2.12
C PHE A 21 -9.65 8.35 -2.10
N TRP A 22 -9.31 7.15 -2.59
CA TRP A 22 -10.26 6.04 -2.64
C TRP A 22 -10.61 5.50 -1.27
N GLY A 23 -9.68 5.48 -0.32
CA GLY A 23 -9.98 5.12 1.06
C GLY A 23 -11.08 6.01 1.65
N ARG A 24 -10.94 7.32 1.52
CA ARG A 24 -11.96 8.30 1.95
C ARG A 24 -13.27 8.14 1.18
N ARG A 25 -13.18 8.04 -0.14
CA ARG A 25 -14.37 7.91 -0.99
C ARG A 25 -15.17 6.66 -0.67
N MET A 26 -14.53 5.55 -0.44
CA MET A 26 -15.20 4.31 -0.07
C MET A 26 -15.79 4.37 1.34
N ASP A 27 -15.13 5.03 2.29
CA ASP A 27 -15.68 5.24 3.64
C ASP A 27 -17.00 6.02 3.59
N GLU A 28 -17.06 7.08 2.79
CA GLU A 28 -18.29 7.84 2.57
C GLU A 28 -19.39 6.99 1.92
N GLN A 29 -19.05 6.24 0.86
CA GLN A 29 -20.02 5.38 0.19
C GLN A 29 -20.57 4.28 1.11
N ALA A 30 -19.74 3.72 1.99
CA ALA A 30 -20.17 2.69 2.93
C ALA A 30 -21.29 3.17 3.87
N VAL A 31 -21.36 4.47 4.15
CA VAL A 31 -22.47 5.07 4.93
C VAL A 31 -23.79 4.97 4.16
N TYR A 32 -23.76 5.24 2.85
CA TYR A 32 -24.97 5.23 2.02
C TYR A 32 -25.48 3.82 1.69
N VAL A 33 -24.56 2.88 1.49
CA VAL A 33 -24.90 1.51 1.09
C VAL A 33 -24.88 0.50 2.24
N GLY A 34 -24.63 0.94 3.46
CA GLY A 34 -24.45 0.07 4.63
C GLY A 34 -25.64 -0.85 4.92
N GLY A 35 -26.88 -0.41 4.58
CA GLY A 35 -28.07 -1.23 4.72
C GLY A 35 -28.13 -2.44 3.77
N THR A 36 -27.49 -2.36 2.60
CA THR A 36 -27.47 -3.42 1.58
C THR A 36 -26.17 -4.21 1.55
N ALA A 37 -25.09 -3.60 2.00
CA ALA A 37 -23.75 -4.20 2.03
C ALA A 37 -23.05 -3.90 3.37
N PRO A 38 -23.52 -4.50 4.48
CA PRO A 38 -22.95 -4.24 5.80
C PRO A 38 -21.50 -4.70 5.88
N LEU A 39 -20.63 -3.81 6.34
CA LEU A 39 -19.22 -4.07 6.59
C LEU A 39 -18.95 -4.03 8.10
N LYS A 40 -18.00 -4.84 8.58
CA LYS A 40 -17.59 -4.84 9.99
C LYS A 40 -16.67 -3.68 10.35
N GLN A 41 -15.98 -3.14 9.35
CA GLN A 41 -15.03 -2.04 9.47
C GLN A 41 -15.22 -1.07 8.30
N LYS A 42 -14.67 0.13 8.41
CA LYS A 42 -14.62 1.06 7.27
C LYS A 42 -13.72 0.50 6.16
N PRO A 43 -14.00 0.79 4.89
CA PRO A 43 -13.12 0.45 3.78
C PRO A 43 -11.64 0.83 4.00
N SER A 44 -11.35 2.04 4.49
CA SER A 44 -9.99 2.46 4.81
C SER A 44 -9.33 1.62 5.91
N GLU A 45 -10.09 1.13 6.89
CA GLU A 45 -9.59 0.24 7.93
C GLU A 45 -9.24 -1.15 7.38
N TYR A 46 -9.97 -1.66 6.37
CA TYR A 46 -9.57 -2.86 5.65
C TYR A 46 -8.28 -2.64 4.87
N MET A 47 -8.10 -1.47 4.26
CA MET A 47 -6.83 -1.14 3.56
C MET A 47 -5.66 -1.08 4.56
N ALA A 48 -5.87 -0.53 5.74
CA ALA A 48 -4.84 -0.43 6.81
C ALA A 48 -4.65 -1.73 7.62
N SER A 49 -5.41 -2.80 7.33
CA SER A 49 -5.49 -4.00 8.18
C SER A 49 -4.28 -4.94 8.11
N GLY A 50 -3.28 -4.65 7.29
CA GLY A 50 -2.15 -5.56 7.01
C GLY A 50 -2.52 -6.76 6.12
N ARG A 51 -3.68 -6.70 5.45
CA ARG A 51 -4.15 -7.70 4.47
C ARG A 51 -4.37 -7.12 3.07
N PHE A 52 -4.28 -5.80 2.95
CA PHE A 52 -4.27 -5.09 1.68
C PHE A 52 -2.87 -4.51 1.46
N PHE A 53 -2.37 -4.64 0.25
CA PHE A 53 -1.03 -4.21 -0.13
C PHE A 53 -1.07 -3.51 -1.49
N CYS A 54 -0.17 -2.56 -1.70
CA CYS A 54 0.00 -1.89 -2.97
C CYS A 54 1.49 -1.80 -3.31
N SER A 55 1.86 -2.07 -4.54
CA SER A 55 3.23 -1.85 -4.97
C SER A 55 3.51 -0.36 -5.13
N ILE A 56 4.74 0.01 -4.85
CA ILE A 56 5.25 1.33 -5.19
C ILE A 56 6.48 1.20 -6.08
N GLU A 57 6.57 2.06 -7.04
CA GLU A 57 7.79 2.47 -7.71
C GLU A 57 8.21 3.82 -7.13
N HIS A 58 9.46 4.20 -7.36
CA HIS A 58 10.01 5.42 -6.76
C HIS A 58 9.47 6.73 -7.36
N HIS A 59 8.87 6.69 -8.56
CA HIS A 59 8.54 7.89 -9.35
C HIS A 59 7.39 8.75 -8.80
N GLU A 60 6.49 8.22 -7.96
CA GLU A 60 5.50 9.05 -7.28
C GLU A 60 6.10 9.85 -6.12
N GLY A 61 7.30 9.50 -5.67
CA GLY A 61 8.13 10.29 -4.78
C GLY A 61 7.81 10.21 -3.30
N GLU A 62 8.72 10.82 -2.53
CA GLU A 62 8.71 10.81 -1.07
C GLU A 62 7.46 11.49 -0.47
N ASP A 63 7.02 12.58 -1.07
CA ASP A 63 5.86 13.34 -0.55
C ASP A 63 4.58 12.52 -0.63
N MET A 64 4.37 11.81 -1.74
CA MET A 64 3.23 10.92 -1.89
C MET A 64 3.31 9.73 -0.94
N PHE A 65 4.51 9.15 -0.77
CA PHE A 65 4.74 8.09 0.20
C PHE A 65 4.36 8.53 1.62
N ASN A 66 4.79 9.72 2.03
CA ASN A 66 4.45 10.28 3.34
C ASN A 66 2.94 10.49 3.51
N HIS A 67 2.28 10.99 2.47
CA HIS A 67 0.84 11.21 2.49
C HIS A 67 0.06 9.89 2.67
N VAL A 68 0.43 8.86 1.93
CA VAL A 68 -0.21 7.54 2.02
C VAL A 68 0.06 6.89 3.38
N THR A 69 1.31 6.90 3.86
CA THR A 69 1.67 6.27 5.14
C THR A 69 1.07 7.00 6.34
N GLN A 70 0.88 8.31 6.25
CA GLN A 70 0.15 9.07 7.26
C GLN A 70 -1.33 8.65 7.35
N PHE A 71 -1.95 8.30 6.23
CA PHE A 71 -3.36 7.93 6.18
C PHE A 71 -3.62 6.45 6.50
N LEU A 72 -2.80 5.53 5.97
CA LEU A 72 -3.01 4.07 6.05
C LEU A 72 -1.98 3.33 6.90
N GLY A 73 -0.93 4.00 7.34
CA GLY A 73 0.24 3.33 7.94
C GLY A 73 1.22 2.79 6.89
N ASP A 74 2.36 2.32 7.36
CA ASP A 74 3.46 1.85 6.51
C ASP A 74 3.41 0.33 6.19
N ASP A 75 2.35 -0.34 6.62
CA ASP A 75 2.14 -1.78 6.38
C ASP A 75 1.49 -2.09 5.01
N VAL A 76 1.05 -1.06 4.30
CA VAL A 76 0.29 -1.19 3.05
C VAL A 76 1.17 -1.21 1.80
N LEU A 77 2.35 -0.61 1.85
CA LEU A 77 3.19 -0.41 0.67
C LEU A 77 4.30 -1.45 0.56
N MET A 78 4.49 -1.98 -0.65
CA MET A 78 5.56 -2.92 -1.01
C MET A 78 6.35 -2.35 -2.17
N TYR A 79 7.67 -2.34 -2.06
CA TYR A 79 8.53 -1.94 -3.17
C TYR A 79 8.45 -2.93 -4.33
N ALA A 80 8.42 -2.40 -5.56
CA ALA A 80 8.61 -3.12 -6.80
C ALA A 80 9.58 -2.34 -7.70
N SER A 81 10.47 -3.04 -8.41
CA SER A 81 11.41 -2.41 -9.34
C SER A 81 10.83 -2.15 -10.71
N ASP A 82 9.80 -2.91 -11.05
CA ASP A 82 9.20 -2.96 -12.40
C ASP A 82 10.20 -3.34 -13.51
N TYR A 83 11.35 -3.94 -13.13
CA TYR A 83 12.34 -4.40 -14.11
C TYR A 83 11.76 -5.53 -15.00
N PRO A 84 11.91 -5.49 -16.35
CA PRO A 84 12.80 -4.61 -17.12
C PRO A 84 12.08 -3.50 -17.92
N HIS A 85 10.96 -2.97 -17.42
CA HIS A 85 10.23 -1.91 -18.11
C HIS A 85 11.05 -0.63 -18.22
N SER A 86 10.72 0.23 -19.19
CA SER A 86 11.51 1.42 -19.52
C SER A 86 11.51 2.48 -18.42
N GLU A 87 10.45 2.52 -17.60
CA GLU A 87 10.30 3.42 -16.46
C GLU A 87 11.01 2.95 -15.20
N CYS A 88 11.43 1.68 -15.13
CA CYS A 88 12.18 1.21 -13.98
C CYS A 88 13.57 1.87 -13.94
N GLN A 89 14.00 2.31 -12.76
CA GLN A 89 15.34 2.88 -12.58
C GLN A 89 16.35 1.83 -12.09
N PHE A 90 16.20 0.60 -12.54
CA PHE A 90 17.20 -0.42 -12.23
C PHE A 90 18.56 -0.07 -12.87
N PRO A 91 19.70 -0.18 -12.14
CA PRO A 91 19.82 -0.79 -10.81
C PRO A 91 19.60 0.17 -9.63
N ASP A 92 19.37 1.46 -9.87
CA ASP A 92 19.44 2.51 -8.84
C ASP A 92 18.13 2.74 -8.09
N SER A 93 17.05 2.03 -8.44
CA SER A 93 15.70 2.28 -7.89
C SER A 93 15.59 2.12 -6.37
N VAL A 94 16.35 1.20 -5.78
CA VAL A 94 16.42 1.03 -4.32
C VAL A 94 17.16 2.21 -3.69
N ASP A 95 18.30 2.63 -4.26
CA ASP A 95 19.11 3.73 -3.75
C ASP A 95 18.34 5.05 -3.80
N ASN A 96 17.51 5.25 -4.83
CA ASN A 96 16.62 6.40 -4.92
C ASN A 96 15.60 6.45 -3.79
N ILE A 97 15.02 5.31 -3.39
CA ILE A 97 14.13 5.23 -2.23
C ILE A 97 14.90 5.45 -0.92
N LEU A 98 16.10 4.86 -0.80
CA LEU A 98 16.96 5.02 0.38
C LEU A 98 17.42 6.47 0.60
N ALA A 99 17.44 7.27 -0.45
CA ALA A 99 17.76 8.70 -0.37
C ALA A 99 16.64 9.55 0.22
N TRP A 100 15.42 9.02 0.42
CA TRP A 100 14.31 9.73 1.01
C TRP A 100 14.59 10.09 2.49
N LYS A 101 14.50 11.38 2.81
CA LYS A 101 14.92 11.90 4.11
C LYS A 101 13.97 11.56 5.27
N SER A 102 12.70 11.36 4.96
CA SER A 102 11.66 11.04 5.95
C SER A 102 11.56 9.54 6.23
N LEU A 103 12.24 8.70 5.45
CA LEU A 103 12.12 7.24 5.52
C LEU A 103 12.85 6.70 6.76
N LYS A 104 12.07 6.35 7.78
CA LYS A 104 12.60 5.77 9.02
C LYS A 104 13.11 4.35 8.78
N PRO A 105 14.15 3.89 9.51
CA PRO A 105 14.72 2.54 9.33
C PRO A 105 13.70 1.40 9.42
N GLU A 106 12.72 1.50 10.32
CA GLU A 106 11.70 0.48 10.46
C GLU A 106 10.73 0.45 9.26
N THR A 107 10.32 1.62 8.79
CA THR A 107 9.48 1.76 7.59
C THR A 107 10.25 1.30 6.34
N GLN A 108 11.53 1.59 6.25
CA GLN A 108 12.42 1.12 5.19
C GLN A 108 12.46 -0.42 5.10
N LYS A 109 12.64 -1.10 6.23
CA LYS A 109 12.61 -2.58 6.28
C LYS A 109 11.27 -3.15 5.80
N LYS A 110 10.16 -2.53 6.22
CA LYS A 110 8.83 -2.93 5.79
C LYS A 110 8.68 -2.74 4.28
N LEU A 111 8.99 -1.56 3.78
CA LEU A 111 8.83 -1.20 2.38
C LEU A 111 9.65 -2.09 1.45
N LEU A 112 10.95 -2.26 1.74
CA LEU A 112 11.89 -2.95 0.85
C LEU A 112 11.82 -4.49 0.90
N GLY A 113 11.03 -5.07 1.82
CA GLY A 113 10.90 -6.53 1.86
C GLY A 113 9.88 -7.06 2.86
N GLY A 114 9.79 -6.47 4.06
CA GLY A 114 8.94 -7.01 5.14
C GLY A 114 7.46 -7.10 4.78
N ASN A 115 6.93 -6.14 4.03
CA ASN A 115 5.53 -6.16 3.59
C ASN A 115 5.30 -7.19 2.49
N ALA A 116 6.22 -7.32 1.54
CA ALA A 116 6.18 -8.38 0.52
C ALA A 116 6.24 -9.77 1.15
N ASP A 117 7.13 -9.94 2.13
CA ASP A 117 7.23 -11.17 2.91
C ASP A 117 5.88 -11.55 3.55
N ARG A 118 5.21 -10.59 4.18
CA ARG A 118 3.87 -10.81 4.78
C ARG A 118 2.81 -11.11 3.73
N PHE A 119 2.88 -10.46 2.57
CA PHE A 119 1.94 -10.70 1.48
C PHE A 119 2.07 -12.11 0.91
N PHE A 120 3.29 -12.57 0.64
CA PHE A 120 3.56 -13.85 -0.02
C PHE A 120 3.61 -15.05 0.93
N LYS A 121 3.87 -14.87 2.23
CA LYS A 121 3.87 -15.98 3.19
C LYS A 121 2.50 -16.66 3.23
N GLN A 122 2.48 -17.91 2.80
CA GLN A 122 1.37 -18.81 3.05
C GLN A 122 1.49 -19.33 4.49
N THR A 123 0.53 -18.98 5.32
CA THR A 123 0.36 -19.57 6.66
C THR A 123 -0.64 -20.69 6.60
#